data_ed0065f4f0c01629b0bd422f4b6a1f29
#
_entry.id   ed0065f4f0c01629b0bd422f4b6a1f29
#
_cell.length_a   1.000
_cell.length_b   1.000
_cell.length_c   1.000
_cell.angle_alpha   90.00
_cell.angle_beta   90.00
_cell.angle_gamma   90.00
#
_symmetry.space_group_name_H-M   'P 1'
#
loop_
_entity.id
_entity.type
_entity.pdbx_description
1 polymer ?
#
loop_
_entity_poly.entity_id
_entity_poly.type
_entity_poly.pdbx_seq_one_letter_code
_entity_poly.pdbx_strand_id
1 'polypeptide(L)'
;MKEIFKNVKEKLASKYLDSNNLKSGNIIKNVKDQLTAKYLEKKTSKNTKKFKPRIKARIRKNKQLINKNIDDFFAWVKGAELVELKDCNISEDPVRPELSVSFRKSFGRKIYGVKYKKEIHAVMCFAYTNQIPKNVIELDKFSHDAYLKSAQRDQNIGQIAIAYTVWSKKKGGGKLIVKEVFKKIKKSNHLNRLVTLSPLTEMATKFHSKNGAKLLQVNETTQNFEYEIIKE
;
A
#
# COMPACT_ATOMS: atom_id res chain seq x y z
N MET A 1 10.94 23.30 0.08
CA MET A 1 11.43 22.20 0.96
C MET A 1 10.44 21.08 1.09
N LYS A 2 9.19 21.31 1.49
CA LYS A 2 8.16 20.26 1.60
C LYS A 2 7.99 19.43 0.30
N GLU A 3 8.04 20.06 -0.85
CA GLU A 3 7.89 19.42 -2.16
C GLU A 3 9.09 18.53 -2.56
N ILE A 4 10.32 18.91 -2.20
CA ILE A 4 11.51 18.08 -2.42
C ILE A 4 11.45 16.82 -1.56
N PHE A 5 11.01 16.93 -0.29
CA PHE A 5 10.80 15.77 0.59
C PHE A 5 9.67 14.87 0.10
N LYS A 6 8.61 15.45 -0.46
CA LYS A 6 7.51 14.70 -1.08
C LYS A 6 8.03 13.86 -2.25
N ASN A 7 8.76 14.48 -3.18
CA ASN A 7 9.32 13.81 -4.36
C ASN A 7 10.38 12.73 -4.01
N VAL A 8 11.19 12.97 -2.97
CA VAL A 8 12.17 11.98 -2.47
C VAL A 8 11.46 10.77 -1.87
N LYS A 9 10.45 10.97 -1.04
CA LYS A 9 9.67 9.86 -0.45
C LYS A 9 8.90 9.07 -1.51
N GLU A 10 8.37 9.73 -2.55
CA GLU A 10 7.67 9.07 -3.65
C GLU A 10 8.61 8.20 -4.49
N LYS A 11 9.81 8.72 -4.84
CA LYS A 11 10.83 7.97 -5.57
C LYS A 11 11.41 6.81 -4.75
N LEU A 12 11.60 6.99 -3.44
CA LEU A 12 12.02 5.91 -2.55
C LEU A 12 10.92 4.84 -2.46
N ALA A 13 9.66 5.22 -2.27
CA ALA A 13 8.55 4.29 -2.23
C ALA A 13 8.40 3.52 -3.54
N SER A 14 8.53 4.17 -4.72
CA SER A 14 8.43 3.49 -6.01
C SER A 14 9.59 2.53 -6.27
N LYS A 15 10.82 2.92 -5.96
CA LYS A 15 12.02 2.14 -6.31
C LYS A 15 12.31 1.00 -5.34
N TYR A 16 11.98 1.15 -4.04
CA TYR A 16 12.38 0.20 -3.00
C TYR A 16 11.25 -0.69 -2.49
N LEU A 17 10.01 -0.28 -2.64
CA LEU A 17 8.90 -1.21 -2.41
C LEU A 17 8.75 -2.21 -3.57
N ASP A 18 9.31 -1.93 -4.75
CA ASP A 18 9.27 -2.82 -5.91
C ASP A 18 10.45 -3.83 -5.94
N SER A 19 11.57 -3.57 -5.26
CA SER A 19 12.71 -4.48 -5.22
C SER A 19 12.65 -5.44 -4.04
N ASN A 20 12.75 -6.75 -4.30
CA ASN A 20 12.90 -7.78 -3.26
C ASN A 20 14.23 -7.71 -2.49
N ASN A 21 15.11 -6.74 -2.83
CA ASN A 21 16.48 -6.62 -2.33
C ASN A 21 16.66 -5.60 -1.20
N LEU A 22 15.73 -5.47 -0.27
CA LEU A 22 15.86 -4.59 0.91
C LEU A 22 16.98 -5.00 1.89
N LYS A 23 17.68 -6.13 1.65
CA LYS A 23 18.68 -6.67 2.59
C LYS A 23 20.09 -6.10 2.44
N SER A 24 20.44 -5.39 1.34
CA SER A 24 21.79 -4.89 1.15
C SER A 24 21.97 -3.45 1.64
N GLY A 25 22.83 -3.26 2.64
CA GLY A 25 23.22 -1.93 3.17
C GLY A 25 23.78 -0.99 2.10
N ASN A 26 24.37 -1.54 1.01
CA ASN A 26 24.92 -0.81 -0.12
C ASN A 26 23.86 -0.06 -0.93
N ILE A 27 22.63 -0.61 -1.05
CA ILE A 27 21.55 0.05 -1.78
C ILE A 27 21.10 1.31 -1.04
N ILE A 28 20.99 1.24 0.29
CA ILE A 28 20.59 2.39 1.12
C ILE A 28 21.62 3.50 1.02
N LYS A 29 22.93 3.15 1.03
CA LYS A 29 24.03 4.09 0.89
C LYS A 29 23.98 4.78 -0.49
N ASN A 30 23.89 4.04 -1.57
CA ASN A 30 23.81 4.58 -2.94
C ASN A 30 22.62 5.52 -3.14
N VAL A 31 21.46 5.22 -2.55
CA VAL A 31 20.28 6.11 -2.62
C VAL A 31 20.49 7.40 -1.86
N LYS A 32 21.06 7.32 -0.66
CA LYS A 32 21.42 8.51 0.13
C LYS A 32 22.36 9.42 -0.64
N ASP A 33 23.36 8.84 -1.27
CA ASP A 33 24.37 9.59 -2.01
C ASP A 33 23.79 10.23 -3.29
N GLN A 34 23.02 9.50 -4.08
CA GLN A 34 22.35 10.03 -5.28
C GLN A 34 21.33 11.13 -4.97
N LEU A 35 20.53 10.99 -3.92
CA LEU A 35 19.54 12.01 -3.54
C LEU A 35 20.19 13.24 -2.96
N THR A 36 21.29 13.06 -2.21
CA THR A 36 22.08 14.16 -1.66
C THR A 36 22.80 14.92 -2.76
N ALA A 37 23.40 14.23 -3.75
CA ALA A 37 24.06 14.84 -4.91
C ALA A 37 23.06 15.67 -5.72
N LYS A 38 21.91 15.12 -6.11
CA LYS A 38 20.85 15.85 -6.83
C LYS A 38 20.30 17.07 -6.09
N TYR A 39 20.24 17.01 -4.75
CA TYR A 39 19.85 18.17 -3.93
C TYR A 39 20.90 19.26 -3.96
N LEU A 40 22.17 18.88 -3.91
CA LEU A 40 23.31 19.82 -3.97
C LEU A 40 23.45 20.44 -5.36
N GLU A 41 23.35 19.66 -6.44
CA GLU A 41 23.42 20.13 -7.83
C GLU A 41 22.35 21.19 -8.14
N LYS A 42 21.09 20.97 -7.73
CA LYS A 42 20.03 21.97 -7.91
C LYS A 42 20.26 23.29 -7.18
N LYS A 43 21.11 23.32 -6.13
CA LYS A 43 21.44 24.52 -5.37
C LYS A 43 22.74 25.17 -5.79
N THR A 44 23.69 24.42 -6.38
CA THR A 44 25.00 24.94 -6.77
C THR A 44 25.05 25.46 -8.21
N SER A 45 24.06 25.14 -9.05
CA SER A 45 24.02 25.59 -10.45
C SER A 45 23.81 27.12 -10.64
N LYS A 46 23.63 27.88 -9.56
CA LYS A 46 23.57 29.34 -9.58
C LYS A 46 24.54 29.90 -8.57
N ASN A 47 25.76 30.26 -9.04
CA ASN A 47 26.85 31.01 -8.37
C ASN A 47 27.77 30.23 -7.40
N THR A 48 28.91 29.82 -7.89
CA THR A 48 30.04 29.23 -7.15
C THR A 48 30.90 30.25 -6.37
N LYS A 49 30.44 31.46 -6.12
CA LYS A 49 31.23 32.47 -5.36
C LYS A 49 30.95 32.34 -3.87
N LYS A 50 31.99 31.97 -3.10
CA LYS A 50 32.14 31.97 -1.62
C LYS A 50 30.85 31.97 -0.81
N PHE A 51 30.30 30.78 -0.53
CA PHE A 51 29.14 30.62 0.37
C PHE A 51 29.47 31.11 1.80
N LYS A 52 28.72 32.12 2.31
CA LYS A 52 28.81 32.58 3.69
C LYS A 52 28.64 31.41 4.66
N PRO A 53 29.30 31.38 5.83
CA PRO A 53 29.24 30.29 6.82
C PRO A 53 27.81 29.87 7.18
N ARG A 54 26.88 30.82 7.28
CA ARG A 54 25.45 30.56 7.55
C ARG A 54 24.77 29.67 6.49
N ILE A 55 25.17 29.80 5.22
CA ILE A 55 24.62 28.98 4.11
C ILE A 55 25.15 27.55 4.20
N LYS A 56 26.44 27.38 4.51
CA LYS A 56 27.04 26.04 4.73
C LYS A 56 26.37 25.31 5.90
N ALA A 57 26.14 25.98 7.03
CA ALA A 57 25.43 25.42 8.19
C ALA A 57 23.99 25.00 7.84
N ARG A 58 23.26 25.82 7.08
CA ARG A 58 21.89 25.50 6.63
C ARG A 58 21.86 24.30 5.67
N ILE A 59 22.83 24.17 4.78
CA ILE A 59 22.98 23.02 3.88
C ILE A 59 23.27 21.75 4.69
N ARG A 60 24.17 21.81 5.68
CA ARG A 60 24.50 20.68 6.56
C ARG A 60 23.29 20.23 7.37
N LYS A 61 22.54 21.15 7.99
CA LYS A 61 21.31 20.84 8.73
C LYS A 61 20.26 20.19 7.84
N ASN A 62 20.07 20.69 6.60
CA ASN A 62 19.13 20.11 5.66
C ASN A 62 19.55 18.70 5.21
N LYS A 63 20.87 18.45 4.99
CA LYS A 63 21.40 17.12 4.68
C LYS A 63 21.12 16.12 5.82
N GLN A 64 21.36 16.52 7.08
CA GLN A 64 21.09 15.70 8.24
C GLN A 64 19.60 15.37 8.35
N LEU A 65 18.70 16.34 8.13
CA LEU A 65 17.24 16.13 8.17
C LEU A 65 16.78 15.20 7.05
N ILE A 66 17.35 15.30 5.84
CA ILE A 66 17.05 14.39 4.72
C ILE A 66 17.47 12.97 5.08
N ASN A 67 18.68 12.78 5.57
CA ASN A 67 19.18 11.45 5.95
C ASN A 67 18.34 10.82 7.05
N LYS A 68 18.00 11.59 8.10
CA LYS A 68 17.11 11.12 9.17
C LYS A 68 15.76 10.66 8.62
N ASN A 69 15.10 11.45 7.75
CA ASN A 69 13.81 11.06 7.18
C ASN A 69 13.88 9.81 6.29
N ILE A 70 15.03 9.59 5.62
CA ILE A 70 15.28 8.39 4.83
C ILE A 70 15.44 7.18 5.76
N ASP A 71 16.24 7.33 6.83
CA ASP A 71 16.46 6.26 7.81
C ASP A 71 15.16 5.88 8.51
N ASP A 72 14.36 6.85 8.95
CA ASP A 72 13.05 6.64 9.55
C ASP A 72 12.09 5.91 8.59
N PHE A 73 12.13 6.24 7.30
CA PHE A 73 11.33 5.55 6.28
C PHE A 73 11.76 4.09 6.13
N PHE A 74 13.06 3.81 6.04
CA PHE A 74 13.56 2.45 5.92
C PHE A 74 13.32 1.63 7.19
N ALA A 75 13.51 2.23 8.37
CA ALA A 75 13.21 1.60 9.64
C ALA A 75 11.73 1.20 9.72
N TRP A 76 10.83 2.10 9.27
CA TRP A 76 9.42 1.80 9.18
C TRP A 76 9.12 0.64 8.22
N VAL A 77 9.63 0.68 6.99
CA VAL A 77 9.37 -0.39 5.99
C VAL A 77 9.91 -1.74 6.45
N LYS A 78 11.09 -1.76 7.09
CA LYS A 78 11.70 -3.00 7.61
C LYS A 78 11.00 -3.55 8.84
N GLY A 79 10.55 -2.67 9.72
CA GLY A 79 9.92 -3.06 10.99
C GLY A 79 8.39 -3.15 10.94
N ALA A 80 7.79 -2.89 9.78
CA ALA A 80 6.35 -3.01 9.59
C ALA A 80 5.98 -4.48 9.32
N GLU A 81 4.91 -4.93 9.95
CA GLU A 81 4.36 -6.28 9.79
C GLU A 81 2.91 -6.24 9.33
N LEU A 82 2.51 -7.22 8.53
CA LEU A 82 1.11 -7.44 8.17
C LEU A 82 0.45 -8.26 9.26
N VAL A 83 -0.61 -7.72 9.85
CA VAL A 83 -1.40 -8.37 10.91
C VAL A 83 -2.86 -8.47 10.50
N GLU A 84 -3.54 -9.53 10.93
CA GLU A 84 -4.99 -9.61 10.86
C GLU A 84 -5.59 -8.86 12.05
N LEU A 85 -6.54 -7.98 11.79
CA LEU A 85 -7.19 -7.15 12.80
C LEU A 85 -8.56 -7.72 13.15
N LYS A 86 -8.90 -7.71 14.45
CA LYS A 86 -10.24 -8.04 14.92
C LYS A 86 -11.24 -6.91 14.66
N ASP A 87 -10.73 -5.68 14.52
CA ASP A 87 -11.52 -4.46 14.36
C ASP A 87 -10.73 -3.37 13.65
N CYS A 88 -11.42 -2.35 13.11
CA CYS A 88 -10.81 -1.15 12.54
C CYS A 88 -11.68 0.07 12.82
N ASN A 89 -11.05 1.25 12.90
CA ASN A 89 -11.78 2.50 13.02
C ASN A 89 -12.36 2.88 11.65
N ILE A 90 -13.68 2.66 11.47
CA ILE A 90 -14.39 2.95 10.22
C ILE A 90 -14.42 4.43 9.87
N SER A 91 -14.36 5.34 10.88
CA SER A 91 -14.32 6.78 10.63
C SER A 91 -13.05 7.26 9.92
N GLU A 92 -12.01 6.41 9.89
CA GLU A 92 -10.76 6.67 9.20
C GLU A 92 -10.75 6.14 7.75
N ASP A 93 -11.80 5.40 7.34
CA ASP A 93 -11.93 4.88 5.98
C ASP A 93 -12.56 5.94 5.06
N PRO A 94 -11.79 6.59 4.16
CA PRO A 94 -12.34 7.58 3.25
C PRO A 94 -13.01 6.96 2.01
N VAL A 95 -12.93 5.63 1.88
CA VAL A 95 -13.39 4.92 0.68
C VAL A 95 -14.80 4.36 0.88
N ARG A 96 -15.02 3.75 2.05
CA ARG A 96 -16.30 3.09 2.37
C ARG A 96 -16.67 3.29 3.85
N PRO A 97 -16.86 4.52 4.29
CA PRO A 97 -17.22 4.83 5.67
C PRO A 97 -18.58 4.27 6.07
N GLU A 98 -19.44 4.00 5.08
CA GLU A 98 -20.79 3.44 5.27
C GLU A 98 -20.77 1.97 5.69
N LEU A 99 -19.68 1.22 5.44
CA LEU A 99 -19.62 -0.20 5.78
C LEU A 99 -19.23 -0.41 7.24
N SER A 100 -20.15 -0.98 8.01
CA SER A 100 -19.96 -1.27 9.43
C SER A 100 -18.83 -2.28 9.70
N VAL A 101 -18.33 -2.32 10.94
CA VAL A 101 -17.40 -3.37 11.39
C VAL A 101 -18.02 -4.77 11.28
N SER A 102 -19.31 -4.90 11.58
CA SER A 102 -20.02 -6.16 11.43
C SER A 102 -19.99 -6.65 9.99
N PHE A 103 -20.26 -5.78 9.01
CA PHE A 103 -20.10 -6.10 7.59
C PHE A 103 -18.69 -6.61 7.28
N ARG A 104 -17.65 -5.91 7.76
CA ARG A 104 -16.25 -6.23 7.48
C ARG A 104 -15.77 -7.55 8.07
N LYS A 105 -16.53 -8.13 9.00
CA LYS A 105 -16.18 -9.38 9.71
C LYS A 105 -17.11 -10.55 9.36
N SER A 106 -18.26 -10.28 8.73
CA SER A 106 -19.21 -11.34 8.34
C SER A 106 -18.67 -12.18 7.19
N PHE A 107 -19.21 -13.38 7.04
CA PHE A 107 -18.96 -14.28 5.91
C PHE A 107 -17.49 -14.56 5.61
N GLY A 108 -16.68 -14.68 6.67
CA GLY A 108 -15.23 -14.94 6.54
C GLY A 108 -14.40 -13.79 5.98
N ARG A 109 -14.96 -12.58 5.88
CA ARG A 109 -14.22 -11.37 5.50
C ARG A 109 -13.11 -11.10 6.49
N LYS A 110 -12.03 -10.49 6.01
CA LYS A 110 -10.82 -10.23 6.80
C LYS A 110 -10.44 -8.75 6.72
N ILE A 111 -9.92 -8.27 7.85
CA ILE A 111 -9.33 -6.94 7.96
C ILE A 111 -7.83 -7.14 8.19
N TYR A 112 -7.00 -6.60 7.30
CA TYR A 112 -5.54 -6.60 7.48
C TYR A 112 -5.04 -5.20 7.77
N GLY A 113 -4.04 -5.11 8.64
CA GLY A 113 -3.35 -3.87 8.97
C GLY A 113 -1.85 -3.99 8.81
N VAL A 114 -1.21 -2.89 8.42
CA VAL A 114 0.24 -2.73 8.54
C VAL A 114 0.53 -2.09 9.87
N LYS A 115 1.11 -2.88 10.78
CA LYS A 115 1.51 -2.48 12.12
C LYS A 115 2.99 -2.14 12.15
N TYR A 116 3.32 -1.02 12.78
CA TYR A 116 4.70 -0.64 13.07
C TYR A 116 4.78 -0.07 14.48
N LYS A 117 5.67 -0.64 15.30
CA LYS A 117 5.69 -0.42 16.75
C LYS A 117 4.34 -0.87 17.34
N LYS A 118 3.55 0.03 17.91
CA LYS A 118 2.23 -0.29 18.49
C LYS A 118 1.05 0.26 17.68
N GLU A 119 1.32 0.88 16.51
CA GLU A 119 0.31 1.60 15.74
C GLU A 119 -0.01 0.93 14.42
N ILE A 120 -1.28 1.00 14.00
CA ILE A 120 -1.74 0.60 12.66
C ILE A 120 -1.65 1.81 11.74
N HIS A 121 -0.88 1.68 10.66
CA HIS A 121 -0.60 2.75 9.71
C HIS A 121 -1.31 2.62 8.37
N ALA A 122 -1.78 1.44 8.03
CA ALA A 122 -2.60 1.19 6.86
C ALA A 122 -3.55 0.03 7.13
N VAL A 123 -4.73 0.05 6.53
CA VAL A 123 -5.75 -1.00 6.65
C VAL A 123 -6.26 -1.36 5.26
N MET A 124 -6.57 -2.64 5.05
CA MET A 124 -7.19 -3.17 3.85
C MET A 124 -8.19 -4.27 4.23
N CYS A 125 -9.41 -4.17 3.69
CA CYS A 125 -10.45 -5.14 3.95
C CYS A 125 -10.69 -6.03 2.74
N PHE A 126 -10.92 -7.32 3.01
CA PHE A 126 -11.11 -8.37 2.02
C PHE A 126 -12.41 -9.12 2.21
N ALA A 127 -13.02 -9.48 1.09
CA ALA A 127 -14.00 -10.55 0.98
C ALA A 127 -13.45 -11.66 0.10
N TYR A 128 -13.92 -12.88 0.31
CA TYR A 128 -13.55 -14.03 -0.51
C TYR A 128 -14.78 -14.50 -1.28
N THR A 129 -14.64 -14.62 -2.60
CA THR A 129 -15.77 -14.89 -3.50
C THR A 129 -15.37 -15.91 -4.57
N ASN A 130 -16.35 -16.41 -5.33
CA ASN A 130 -16.11 -17.22 -6.53
C ASN A 130 -16.46 -16.45 -7.82
N GLN A 131 -16.97 -15.22 -7.68
CA GLN A 131 -17.34 -14.35 -8.79
C GLN A 131 -16.82 -12.94 -8.48
N ILE A 132 -16.60 -12.13 -9.52
CA ILE A 132 -16.12 -10.75 -9.38
C ILE A 132 -17.33 -9.83 -9.21
N PRO A 133 -17.46 -9.14 -8.06
CA PRO A 133 -18.59 -8.25 -7.80
C PRO A 133 -18.43 -6.93 -8.56
N LYS A 134 -19.55 -6.40 -9.04
CA LYS A 134 -19.63 -5.08 -9.69
C LYS A 134 -19.92 -3.95 -8.70
N ASN A 135 -20.48 -4.26 -7.55
CA ASN A 135 -20.87 -3.31 -6.51
C ASN A 135 -20.85 -3.96 -5.13
N VAL A 136 -21.19 -3.20 -4.07
CA VAL A 136 -21.18 -3.68 -2.69
C VAL A 136 -22.28 -4.72 -2.44
N ILE A 137 -23.43 -4.60 -3.12
CA ILE A 137 -24.55 -5.55 -2.98
C ILE A 137 -24.12 -6.93 -3.52
N GLU A 138 -23.49 -6.96 -4.69
CA GLU A 138 -22.92 -8.19 -5.25
C GLU A 138 -21.77 -8.74 -4.40
N LEU A 139 -20.93 -7.85 -3.84
CA LEU A 139 -19.87 -8.25 -2.90
C LEU A 139 -20.45 -8.99 -1.70
N ASP A 140 -21.51 -8.44 -1.11
CA ASP A 140 -22.19 -9.05 0.04
C ASP A 140 -22.76 -10.43 -0.32
N LYS A 141 -23.55 -10.49 -1.39
CA LYS A 141 -24.14 -11.72 -1.91
C LYS A 141 -23.09 -12.78 -2.22
N PHE A 142 -22.07 -12.46 -3.02
CA PHE A 142 -21.09 -13.45 -3.47
C PHE A 142 -20.17 -13.94 -2.36
N SER A 143 -19.86 -13.09 -1.36
CA SER A 143 -19.10 -13.53 -0.19
C SER A 143 -19.96 -14.40 0.74
N HIS A 144 -21.25 -14.12 0.90
CA HIS A 144 -22.18 -14.97 1.64
C HIS A 144 -22.31 -16.34 0.97
N ASP A 145 -22.56 -16.38 -0.35
CA ASP A 145 -22.67 -17.63 -1.12
C ASP A 145 -21.39 -18.48 -1.03
N ALA A 146 -20.23 -17.83 -1.11
CA ALA A 146 -18.94 -18.52 -0.99
C ALA A 146 -18.74 -19.08 0.43
N TYR A 147 -19.13 -18.33 1.46
CA TYR A 147 -19.07 -18.75 2.86
C TYR A 147 -19.96 -19.97 3.12
N LEU A 148 -21.22 -19.95 2.67
CA LEU A 148 -22.16 -21.08 2.83
C LEU A 148 -21.63 -22.33 2.12
N LYS A 149 -21.13 -22.21 0.88
CA LYS A 149 -20.55 -23.33 0.15
C LYS A 149 -19.34 -23.93 0.86
N SER A 150 -18.48 -23.10 1.47
CA SER A 150 -17.32 -23.58 2.21
C SER A 150 -17.72 -24.32 3.48
N ALA A 151 -18.69 -23.81 4.22
CA ALA A 151 -19.21 -24.44 5.44
C ALA A 151 -19.83 -25.82 5.15
N GLN A 152 -20.52 -25.98 4.01
CA GLN A 152 -21.13 -27.25 3.61
C GLN A 152 -20.11 -28.31 3.17
N ARG A 153 -18.93 -27.93 2.72
CA ARG A 153 -17.94 -28.83 2.09
C ARG A 153 -16.62 -28.94 2.82
N ASP A 154 -16.51 -28.32 3.99
CA ASP A 154 -15.24 -28.16 4.74
C ASP A 154 -14.09 -27.65 3.85
N GLN A 155 -14.40 -26.68 3.01
CA GLN A 155 -13.48 -26.10 2.04
C GLN A 155 -13.11 -24.65 2.38
N ASN A 156 -12.07 -24.14 1.76
CA ASN A 156 -11.69 -22.74 1.88
C ASN A 156 -12.75 -21.81 1.27
N ILE A 157 -12.95 -20.65 1.90
CA ILE A 157 -13.93 -19.65 1.47
C ILE A 157 -13.45 -18.98 0.19
N GLY A 158 -14.13 -19.24 -0.94
CA GLY A 158 -13.89 -18.58 -2.22
C GLY A 158 -12.47 -18.73 -2.77
N GLN A 159 -12.29 -18.51 -4.07
CA GLN A 159 -11.01 -18.61 -4.75
C GLN A 159 -10.45 -17.23 -5.18
N ILE A 160 -11.29 -16.18 -5.09
CA ILE A 160 -10.95 -14.82 -5.47
C ILE A 160 -10.92 -13.96 -4.21
N ALA A 161 -9.80 -13.35 -3.91
CA ALA A 161 -9.69 -12.34 -2.86
C ALA A 161 -10.12 -10.97 -3.45
N ILE A 162 -11.16 -10.37 -2.89
CA ILE A 162 -11.66 -9.06 -3.28
C ILE A 162 -11.25 -8.01 -2.26
N ALA A 163 -10.30 -7.16 -2.60
CA ALA A 163 -9.95 -5.97 -1.82
C ALA A 163 -10.99 -4.87 -2.11
N TYR A 164 -11.86 -4.56 -1.14
CA TYR A 164 -12.96 -3.61 -1.38
C TYR A 164 -12.76 -2.24 -0.72
N THR A 165 -11.79 -2.11 0.18
CA THR A 165 -11.33 -0.82 0.70
C THR A 165 -9.89 -0.88 1.16
N VAL A 166 -9.16 0.23 0.99
CA VAL A 166 -7.80 0.42 1.47
C VAL A 166 -7.58 1.87 1.84
N TRP A 167 -7.01 2.10 3.01
CA TRP A 167 -6.59 3.44 3.45
C TRP A 167 -5.30 3.41 4.25
N SER A 168 -4.70 4.57 4.46
CA SER A 168 -3.43 4.67 5.16
C SER A 168 -3.24 6.05 5.78
N LYS A 169 -2.83 6.06 7.06
CA LYS A 169 -2.44 7.26 7.81
C LYS A 169 -1.03 7.75 7.47
N LYS A 170 -0.19 6.84 6.99
CA LYS A 170 1.21 7.12 6.70
C LYS A 170 1.52 7.03 5.23
N LYS A 171 2.23 8.03 4.70
CA LYS A 171 2.66 8.04 3.29
C LYS A 171 3.46 6.78 2.94
N GLY A 172 3.04 6.11 1.86
CA GLY A 172 3.59 4.82 1.44
C GLY A 172 2.93 3.59 2.09
N GLY A 173 2.08 3.78 3.12
CA GLY A 173 1.39 2.68 3.81
C GLY A 173 0.44 1.92 2.89
N GLY A 174 -0.29 2.62 2.03
CA GLY A 174 -1.15 1.99 1.04
C GLY A 174 -0.38 1.07 0.08
N LYS A 175 0.79 1.51 -0.42
CA LYS A 175 1.64 0.67 -1.26
C LYS A 175 2.20 -0.53 -0.48
N LEU A 176 2.61 -0.30 0.76
CA LEU A 176 3.17 -1.36 1.61
C LEU A 176 2.14 -2.44 1.92
N ILE A 177 0.90 -2.06 2.28
CA ILE A 177 -0.15 -3.04 2.58
C ILE A 177 -0.53 -3.85 1.34
N VAL A 178 -0.65 -3.23 0.16
CA VAL A 178 -0.88 -3.94 -1.11
C VAL A 178 0.21 -4.99 -1.33
N LYS A 179 1.48 -4.61 -1.19
CA LYS A 179 2.62 -5.52 -1.38
C LYS A 179 2.60 -6.69 -0.40
N GLU A 180 2.38 -6.43 0.88
CA GLU A 180 2.42 -7.49 1.91
C GLU A 180 1.21 -8.43 1.80
N VAL A 181 0.04 -7.90 1.49
CA VAL A 181 -1.14 -8.72 1.21
C VAL A 181 -0.96 -9.55 -0.05
N PHE A 182 -0.42 -8.95 -1.13
CA PHE A 182 -0.12 -9.68 -2.37
C PHE A 182 0.79 -10.89 -2.10
N LYS A 183 1.86 -10.71 -1.31
CA LYS A 183 2.74 -11.81 -0.89
C LYS A 183 1.98 -12.90 -0.12
N LYS A 184 1.07 -12.51 0.77
CA LYS A 184 0.24 -13.46 1.54
C LYS A 184 -0.67 -14.26 0.61
N ILE A 185 -1.32 -13.60 -0.35
CA ILE A 185 -2.24 -14.26 -1.31
C ILE A 185 -1.45 -15.16 -2.27
N LYS A 186 -0.27 -14.74 -2.76
CA LYS A 186 0.60 -15.57 -3.60
C LYS A 186 0.98 -16.89 -2.93
N LYS A 187 1.16 -16.88 -1.61
CA LYS A 187 1.47 -18.09 -0.81
C LYS A 187 0.25 -18.97 -0.52
N SER A 188 -0.95 -18.50 -0.80
CA SER A 188 -2.17 -19.27 -0.56
C SER A 188 -2.38 -20.31 -1.64
N ASN A 189 -2.67 -21.56 -1.24
CA ASN A 189 -2.91 -22.64 -2.18
C ASN A 189 -4.28 -22.58 -2.85
N HIS A 190 -5.26 -21.92 -2.21
CA HIS A 190 -6.65 -21.88 -2.69
C HIS A 190 -7.02 -20.57 -3.38
N LEU A 191 -6.31 -19.47 -3.13
CA LEU A 191 -6.59 -18.18 -3.77
C LEU A 191 -5.88 -18.11 -5.14
N ASN A 192 -6.65 -17.89 -6.18
CA ASN A 192 -6.14 -17.85 -7.56
C ASN A 192 -6.03 -16.43 -8.10
N ARG A 193 -6.81 -15.49 -7.55
CA ARG A 193 -6.91 -14.12 -8.05
C ARG A 193 -6.95 -13.11 -6.91
N LEU A 194 -6.35 -11.97 -7.12
CA LEU A 194 -6.50 -10.77 -6.30
C LEU A 194 -7.13 -9.67 -7.13
N VAL A 195 -8.37 -9.35 -6.84
CA VAL A 195 -9.16 -8.35 -7.55
C VAL A 195 -9.59 -7.26 -6.57
N THR A 196 -9.79 -6.04 -7.05
CA THR A 196 -10.29 -4.93 -6.23
C THR A 196 -11.73 -4.60 -6.59
N LEU A 197 -12.48 -4.06 -5.64
CA LEU A 197 -13.74 -3.36 -5.88
C LEU A 197 -13.56 -1.90 -5.47
N SER A 198 -13.07 -1.09 -6.38
CA SER A 198 -12.65 0.29 -6.12
C SER A 198 -13.70 1.30 -6.58
N PRO A 199 -13.80 2.49 -5.95
CA PRO A 199 -14.65 3.56 -6.48
C PRO A 199 -14.20 3.98 -7.88
N LEU A 200 -15.14 4.43 -8.70
CA LEU A 200 -14.87 4.95 -10.04
C LEU A 200 -14.27 6.36 -9.96
N THR A 201 -13.02 6.46 -9.51
CA THR A 201 -12.30 7.72 -9.35
C THR A 201 -10.90 7.66 -9.96
N GLU A 202 -10.43 8.79 -10.45
CA GLU A 202 -9.06 8.92 -11.00
C GLU A 202 -7.98 8.56 -9.96
N MET A 203 -8.24 8.88 -8.68
CA MET A 203 -7.32 8.57 -7.59
C MET A 203 -7.16 7.05 -7.40
N ALA A 204 -8.27 6.30 -7.40
CA ALA A 204 -8.25 4.84 -7.31
C ALA A 204 -7.55 4.22 -8.52
N THR A 205 -7.85 4.70 -9.74
CA THR A 205 -7.18 4.26 -10.97
C THR A 205 -5.68 4.47 -10.90
N LYS A 206 -5.22 5.68 -10.55
CA LYS A 206 -3.79 5.99 -10.38
C LYS A 206 -3.13 5.14 -9.30
N PHE A 207 -3.85 4.89 -8.20
CA PHE A 207 -3.31 4.09 -7.10
C PHE A 207 -3.07 2.64 -7.52
N HIS A 208 -4.06 1.98 -8.11
CA HIS A 208 -3.95 0.56 -8.49
C HIS A 208 -2.99 0.35 -9.65
N SER A 209 -3.03 1.19 -10.69
CA SER A 209 -2.08 1.12 -11.82
C SER A 209 -0.62 1.33 -11.37
N LYS A 210 -0.36 2.29 -10.46
CA LYS A 210 0.98 2.50 -9.89
C LYS A 210 1.47 1.34 -9.00
N ASN A 211 0.57 0.51 -8.51
CA ASN A 211 0.89 -0.68 -7.75
C ASN A 211 0.93 -1.96 -8.60
N GLY A 212 0.86 -1.83 -9.94
CA GLY A 212 1.02 -2.94 -10.88
C GLY A 212 -0.26 -3.72 -11.20
N ALA A 213 -1.43 -3.22 -10.80
CA ALA A 213 -2.69 -3.84 -11.18
C ALA A 213 -3.13 -3.41 -12.58
N LYS A 214 -3.81 -4.30 -13.30
CA LYS A 214 -4.44 -4.05 -14.61
C LYS A 214 -5.93 -3.78 -14.40
N LEU A 215 -6.49 -2.83 -15.13
CA LEU A 215 -7.94 -2.61 -15.16
C LEU A 215 -8.61 -3.84 -15.76
N LEU A 216 -9.55 -4.43 -15.04
CA LEU A 216 -10.28 -5.61 -15.46
C LEU A 216 -11.64 -5.22 -16.06
N GLN A 217 -12.40 -4.39 -15.35
CA GLN A 217 -13.70 -3.90 -15.81
C GLN A 217 -14.07 -2.58 -15.14
N VAL A 218 -14.93 -1.81 -15.83
CA VAL A 218 -15.57 -0.61 -15.33
C VAL A 218 -17.06 -0.90 -15.16
N ASN A 219 -17.61 -0.54 -14.01
CA ASN A 219 -19.01 -0.70 -13.67
C ASN A 219 -19.66 0.68 -13.54
N GLU A 220 -20.92 0.76 -13.21
CA GLU A 220 -21.67 2.01 -13.09
C GLU A 220 -21.06 2.98 -12.06
N THR A 221 -20.71 2.50 -10.86
CA THR A 221 -20.16 3.33 -9.76
C THR A 221 -18.81 2.86 -9.25
N THR A 222 -18.31 1.74 -9.77
CA THR A 222 -17.06 1.10 -9.34
C THR A 222 -16.21 0.67 -10.52
N GLN A 223 -15.00 0.24 -10.20
CA GLN A 223 -14.08 -0.39 -11.15
C GLN A 223 -13.31 -1.51 -10.46
N ASN A 224 -12.97 -2.55 -11.21
CA ASN A 224 -12.20 -3.68 -10.71
C ASN A 224 -10.82 -3.67 -11.36
N PHE A 225 -9.79 -3.81 -10.52
CA PHE A 225 -8.41 -4.02 -10.96
C PHE A 225 -7.96 -5.40 -10.51
N GLU A 226 -7.10 -6.02 -11.30
CA GLU A 226 -6.51 -7.32 -10.99
C GLU A 226 -5.00 -7.21 -10.84
N TYR A 227 -4.49 -7.78 -9.74
CA TYR A 227 -3.08 -8.01 -9.53
C TYR A 227 -2.75 -9.43 -10.00
N GLU A 228 -1.93 -9.56 -11.02
CA GLU A 228 -1.57 -10.83 -11.62
C GLU A 228 -0.76 -11.69 -10.63
N ILE A 229 -1.30 -12.86 -10.25
CA ILE A 229 -0.65 -13.82 -9.35
C ILE A 229 0.05 -14.87 -10.22
N ILE A 230 1.36 -14.73 -10.37
CA ILE A 230 2.20 -15.78 -10.95
C ILE A 230 2.59 -16.69 -9.79
N LYS A 231 2.04 -17.89 -9.76
CA LYS A 231 2.47 -18.97 -8.84
C LYS A 231 3.69 -19.64 -9.44
N GLU A 232 4.75 -19.70 -8.67
CA GLU A 232 5.95 -20.46 -8.99
C GLU A 232 5.71 -21.95 -8.81
#